data_07ce1e75e05e73e9e1e22627720e92a0
#
_entry.id   07ce1e75e05e73e9e1e22627720e92a0
#
_cell.length_a   1.000
_cell.length_b   1.000
_cell.length_c   1.000
_cell.angle_alpha   90.00
_cell.angle_beta   90.00
_cell.angle_gamma   90.00
#
_symmetry.space_group_name_H-M   'P 1'
#
loop_
_entity.id
_entity.type
_entity.pdbx_description
1 polymer ?
#
loop_
_entity_poly.entity_id
_entity_poly.type
_entity_poly.pdbx_seq_one_letter_code
_entity_poly.pdbx_strand_id
1 'polypeptide(L)'
;TYTYVETDFIKALKNGYLVEIQEPTVITQPGVLVGLNSLLEQTGSITLPTGEIIQRHPDTVVVVTTNVTYEGCRGLNQSVVDRMSLVEDIELPPPEVMAQRAMAVTGATDEYQVTQMVEVVNTMSEYMRKNGITDGTCGMRSLIDWITSTEITGDPYRSALSTIIRKATSDEEDRETLKTTILEPIFAPKRRRAS
;
A
#
# COMPACT_ATOMS: atom_id res chain seq x y z
N THR A 1 -32.42 -19.63 15.64
CA THR A 1 -32.95 -18.29 15.33
C THR A 1 -31.76 -17.41 14.98
N TYR A 2 -31.77 -16.80 13.80
CA TYR A 2 -30.76 -15.82 13.41
C TYR A 2 -31.27 -14.43 13.77
N THR A 3 -30.42 -13.64 14.43
CA THR A 3 -30.73 -12.23 14.74
C THR A 3 -29.85 -11.35 13.86
N TYR A 4 -30.48 -10.44 13.13
CA TYR A 4 -29.75 -9.42 12.40
C TYR A 4 -29.14 -8.40 13.36
N VAL A 5 -27.85 -8.14 13.20
CA VAL A 5 -27.13 -7.08 13.93
C VAL A 5 -26.64 -6.08 12.89
N GLU A 6 -27.01 -4.82 13.05
CA GLU A 6 -26.59 -3.74 12.18
C GLU A 6 -25.10 -3.49 12.33
N THR A 7 -24.36 -3.60 11.21
CA THR A 7 -22.90 -3.35 11.17
C THR A 7 -22.61 -1.85 11.14
N ASP A 8 -21.36 -1.47 11.47
CA ASP A 8 -20.94 -0.07 11.39
C ASP A 8 -20.94 0.45 9.95
N PHE A 9 -20.75 -0.41 8.96
CA PHE A 9 -20.94 -0.09 7.54
C PHE A 9 -22.36 0.41 7.27
N ILE A 10 -23.38 -0.30 7.71
CA ILE A 10 -24.80 0.08 7.52
C ILE A 10 -25.11 1.36 8.29
N LYS A 11 -24.61 1.50 9.53
CA LYS A 11 -24.79 2.75 10.30
C LYS A 11 -24.16 3.95 9.60
N ALA A 12 -22.96 3.78 9.03
CA ALA A 12 -22.28 4.84 8.29
C ALA A 12 -23.07 5.28 7.06
N LEU A 13 -23.66 4.33 6.32
CA LEU A 13 -24.52 4.63 5.18
C LEU A 13 -25.77 5.40 5.55
N LYS A 14 -26.42 5.04 6.66
CA LYS A 14 -27.64 5.69 7.15
C LYS A 14 -27.40 7.11 7.68
N ASN A 15 -26.21 7.36 8.27
CA ASN A 15 -25.96 8.59 9.03
C ASN A 15 -25.05 9.61 8.29
N GLY A 16 -24.69 9.35 7.04
CA GLY A 16 -23.88 10.29 6.26
C GLY A 16 -22.41 10.31 6.66
N TYR A 17 -21.86 9.17 7.08
CA TYR A 17 -20.44 9.07 7.48
C TYR A 17 -19.56 8.72 6.30
N LEU A 18 -18.23 8.85 6.50
CA LEU A 18 -17.24 8.35 5.57
C LEU A 18 -17.14 6.82 5.69
N VAL A 19 -17.22 6.14 4.55
CA VAL A 19 -17.06 4.70 4.41
C VAL A 19 -15.82 4.43 3.56
N GLU A 20 -14.84 3.75 4.12
CA GLU A 20 -13.67 3.29 3.38
C GLU A 20 -13.80 1.80 3.07
N ILE A 21 -13.63 1.44 1.81
CA ILE A 21 -13.59 0.05 1.31
C ILE A 21 -12.18 -0.22 0.84
N GLN A 22 -11.44 -0.99 1.63
CA GLN A 22 -10.04 -1.30 1.35
C GLN A 22 -9.92 -2.60 0.54
N GLU A 23 -9.07 -2.58 -0.50
CA GLU A 23 -8.68 -3.72 -1.30
C GLU A 23 -9.85 -4.59 -1.82
N PRO A 24 -10.92 -4.02 -2.38
CA PRO A 24 -12.05 -4.84 -2.86
C PRO A 24 -11.66 -5.78 -4.01
N THR A 25 -10.55 -5.52 -4.69
CA THR A 25 -10.02 -6.34 -5.80
C THR A 25 -9.53 -7.72 -5.36
N VAL A 26 -9.28 -7.92 -4.08
CA VAL A 26 -8.88 -9.23 -3.49
C VAL A 26 -10.08 -10.14 -3.29
N ILE A 27 -11.31 -9.61 -3.37
CA ILE A 27 -12.53 -10.41 -3.23
C ILE A 27 -12.70 -11.30 -4.45
N THR A 28 -12.58 -12.62 -4.25
CA THR A 28 -12.63 -13.61 -5.31
C THR A 28 -14.03 -13.86 -5.87
N GLN A 29 -15.07 -13.41 -5.17
CA GLN A 29 -16.47 -13.53 -5.61
C GLN A 29 -16.97 -12.22 -6.23
N PRO A 30 -17.05 -12.11 -7.56
CA PRO A 30 -17.48 -10.89 -8.25
C PRO A 30 -18.87 -10.39 -7.83
N GLY A 31 -19.75 -11.30 -7.40
CA GLY A 31 -21.11 -10.96 -6.96
C GLY A 31 -21.17 -10.03 -5.74
N VAL A 32 -20.15 -10.04 -4.88
CA VAL A 32 -20.08 -9.13 -3.72
C VAL A 32 -19.86 -7.69 -4.19
N LEU A 33 -19.06 -7.50 -5.24
CA LEU A 33 -18.78 -6.17 -5.82
C LEU A 33 -19.97 -5.61 -6.61
N VAL A 34 -20.89 -6.46 -7.06
CA VAL A 34 -22.13 -5.99 -7.74
C VAL A 34 -23.00 -5.17 -6.79
N GLY A 35 -23.02 -5.48 -5.50
CA GLY A 35 -23.71 -4.68 -4.48
C GLY A 35 -23.17 -3.26 -4.37
N LEU A 36 -21.88 -3.02 -4.67
CA LEU A 36 -21.30 -1.67 -4.69
C LEU A 36 -21.85 -0.81 -5.82
N ASN A 37 -22.21 -1.40 -6.96
CA ASN A 37 -22.75 -0.64 -8.08
C ASN A 37 -24.02 0.13 -7.68
N SER A 38 -24.94 -0.53 -6.98
CA SER A 38 -26.16 0.12 -6.48
C SER A 38 -25.88 1.15 -5.41
N LEU A 39 -24.87 0.91 -4.57
CA LEU A 39 -24.47 1.82 -3.50
C LEU A 39 -23.85 3.11 -4.03
N LEU A 40 -23.09 3.03 -5.12
CA LEU A 40 -22.35 4.14 -5.71
C LEU A 40 -23.22 5.02 -6.63
N GLU A 41 -24.43 4.59 -6.98
CA GLU A 41 -25.37 5.43 -7.70
C GLU A 41 -25.76 6.70 -6.90
N GLN A 42 -26.22 7.73 -7.59
CA GLN A 42 -26.58 9.02 -6.99
C GLN A 42 -27.64 8.87 -5.87
N THR A 43 -28.60 7.95 -6.07
CA THR A 43 -29.62 7.56 -5.08
C THR A 43 -29.31 6.17 -4.53
N GLY A 44 -28.07 5.96 -4.12
CA GLY A 44 -27.54 4.64 -3.79
C GLY A 44 -28.31 3.95 -2.67
N SER A 45 -28.56 2.66 -2.84
CA SER A 45 -29.22 1.83 -1.86
C SER A 45 -28.60 0.44 -1.77
N ILE A 46 -28.80 -0.22 -0.65
CA ILE A 46 -28.43 -1.61 -0.44
C ILE A 46 -29.61 -2.38 0.15
N THR A 47 -29.85 -3.58 -0.36
CA THR A 47 -30.86 -4.49 0.20
C THR A 47 -30.21 -5.42 1.19
N LEU A 48 -30.69 -5.41 2.43
CA LEU A 48 -30.21 -6.29 3.50
C LEU A 48 -30.74 -7.72 3.32
N PRO A 49 -30.11 -8.73 3.95
CA PRO A 49 -30.63 -10.10 3.97
C PRO A 49 -32.01 -10.23 4.61
N THR A 50 -32.44 -9.24 5.40
CA THR A 50 -33.78 -9.12 5.99
C THR A 50 -34.85 -8.71 4.97
N GLY A 51 -34.47 -8.26 3.76
CA GLY A 51 -35.33 -7.68 2.76
C GLY A 51 -35.54 -6.16 2.92
N GLU A 52 -34.98 -5.56 3.97
CA GLU A 52 -35.02 -4.09 4.17
C GLU A 52 -34.09 -3.39 3.16
N ILE A 53 -34.56 -2.30 2.56
CA ILE A 53 -33.80 -1.45 1.65
C ILE A 53 -33.29 -0.25 2.43
N ILE A 54 -31.96 -0.12 2.51
CA ILE A 54 -31.29 1.03 3.13
C ILE A 54 -30.90 2.01 2.04
N GLN A 55 -31.41 3.23 2.13
CA GLN A 55 -30.99 4.33 1.28
C GLN A 55 -29.71 4.95 1.85
N ARG A 56 -28.72 5.19 0.98
CA ARG A 56 -27.51 5.91 1.35
C ARG A 56 -27.86 7.37 1.66
N HIS A 57 -27.40 7.85 2.82
CA HIS A 57 -27.52 9.25 3.17
C HIS A 57 -26.77 10.14 2.15
N PRO A 58 -27.30 11.31 1.76
CA PRO A 58 -26.67 12.20 0.77
C PRO A 58 -25.25 12.61 1.13
N ASP A 59 -24.95 12.79 2.40
CA ASP A 59 -23.63 13.20 2.90
C ASP A 59 -22.64 12.03 3.04
N THR A 60 -23.04 10.79 2.75
CA THR A 60 -22.13 9.65 2.81
C THR A 60 -21.07 9.77 1.73
N VAL A 61 -19.81 9.80 2.16
CA VAL A 61 -18.64 9.70 1.28
C VAL A 61 -18.15 8.25 1.25
N VAL A 62 -18.02 7.69 0.05
CA VAL A 62 -17.45 6.34 -0.13
C VAL A 62 -16.06 6.49 -0.75
N VAL A 63 -15.05 5.99 -0.07
CA VAL A 63 -13.66 5.93 -0.53
C VAL A 63 -13.31 4.47 -0.81
N VAL A 64 -12.75 4.20 -1.97
CA VAL A 64 -12.24 2.88 -2.34
C VAL A 64 -10.74 3.00 -2.51
N THR A 65 -9.99 2.19 -1.77
CA THR A 65 -8.53 2.12 -1.89
C THR A 65 -8.13 0.73 -2.38
N THR A 66 -7.26 0.66 -3.37
CA THR A 66 -6.79 -0.61 -3.94
C THR A 66 -5.39 -0.47 -4.49
N ASN A 67 -4.64 -1.57 -4.47
CA ASN A 67 -3.39 -1.69 -5.19
C ASN A 67 -3.67 -2.24 -6.59
N VAL A 68 -3.20 -1.56 -7.62
CA VAL A 68 -3.40 -1.95 -9.03
C VAL A 68 -2.18 -2.69 -9.60
N THR A 69 -1.06 -2.73 -8.89
CA THR A 69 0.25 -3.17 -9.38
C THR A 69 0.69 -4.53 -8.87
N TYR A 70 -0.03 -5.17 -7.94
CA TYR A 70 0.35 -6.46 -7.39
C TYR A 70 -0.09 -7.64 -8.25
N GLU A 71 0.75 -8.65 -8.32
CA GLU A 71 0.39 -9.95 -8.88
C GLU A 71 -0.82 -10.53 -8.15
N GLY A 72 -1.88 -10.85 -8.89
CA GLY A 72 -3.16 -11.31 -8.33
C GLY A 72 -4.19 -10.23 -8.03
N CYS A 73 -3.85 -8.94 -8.05
CA CYS A 73 -4.84 -7.86 -8.03
C CYS A 73 -5.53 -7.80 -9.40
N ARG A 74 -6.84 -7.92 -9.39
CA ARG A 74 -7.67 -7.58 -10.56
C ARG A 74 -7.98 -6.09 -10.50
N GLY A 75 -7.88 -5.40 -11.63
CA GLY A 75 -8.35 -4.03 -11.70
C GLY A 75 -9.80 -3.92 -11.21
N LEU A 76 -10.17 -2.79 -10.62
CA LEU A 76 -11.58 -2.50 -10.32
C LEU A 76 -12.40 -2.69 -11.60
N ASN A 77 -13.60 -3.26 -11.44
CA ASN A 77 -14.53 -3.36 -12.56
C ASN A 77 -14.81 -1.96 -13.10
N GLN A 78 -14.73 -1.79 -14.42
CA GLN A 78 -14.97 -0.51 -15.09
C GLN A 78 -16.29 0.12 -14.64
N SER A 79 -17.33 -0.67 -14.41
CA SER A 79 -18.62 -0.18 -13.93
C SER A 79 -18.57 0.45 -12.53
N VAL A 80 -17.61 0.07 -11.69
CA VAL A 80 -17.35 0.70 -10.38
C VAL A 80 -16.60 2.01 -10.59
N VAL A 81 -15.56 1.98 -11.43
CA VAL A 81 -14.72 3.16 -11.74
C VAL A 81 -15.59 4.29 -12.35
N ASP A 82 -16.47 3.95 -13.28
CA ASP A 82 -17.36 4.92 -13.95
C ASP A 82 -18.34 5.65 -12.98
N ARG A 83 -18.54 5.07 -11.80
CA ARG A 83 -19.41 5.65 -10.74
C ARG A 83 -18.64 6.46 -9.71
N MET A 84 -17.31 6.44 -9.76
CA MET A 84 -16.48 7.27 -8.89
C MET A 84 -16.44 8.70 -9.41
N SER A 85 -16.66 9.66 -8.51
CA SER A 85 -16.57 11.08 -8.85
C SER A 85 -15.14 11.55 -9.06
N LEU A 86 -14.18 10.85 -8.44
CA LEU A 86 -12.75 11.14 -8.49
C LEU A 86 -11.97 9.83 -8.45
N VAL A 87 -10.96 9.72 -9.30
CA VAL A 87 -10.00 8.61 -9.30
C VAL A 87 -8.60 9.22 -9.34
N GLU A 88 -7.76 8.82 -8.41
CA GLU A 88 -6.38 9.30 -8.29
C GLU A 88 -5.40 8.15 -8.08
N ASP A 89 -4.28 8.21 -8.76
CA ASP A 89 -3.13 7.36 -8.52
C ASP A 89 -2.25 7.97 -7.42
N ILE A 90 -2.04 7.23 -6.35
CA ILE A 90 -1.20 7.66 -5.22
C ILE A 90 0.23 7.17 -5.43
N GLU A 91 1.11 8.07 -5.79
CA GLU A 91 2.53 7.81 -5.90
C GLU A 91 3.26 7.92 -4.55
N LEU A 92 4.54 7.50 -4.53
CA LEU A 92 5.38 7.76 -3.36
C LEU A 92 5.51 9.27 -3.14
N PRO A 93 5.48 9.72 -1.88
CA PRO A 93 5.72 11.12 -1.57
C PRO A 93 7.11 11.60 -2.03
N PRO A 94 7.34 12.91 -2.17
CA PRO A 94 8.66 13.45 -2.42
C PRO A 94 9.68 12.94 -1.38
N PRO A 95 10.97 12.77 -1.76
CA PRO A 95 12.01 12.21 -0.89
C PRO A 95 12.12 12.89 0.48
N GLU A 96 11.99 14.21 0.51
CA GLU A 96 12.06 15.00 1.75
C GLU A 96 10.90 14.67 2.69
N VAL A 97 9.70 14.49 2.14
CA VAL A 97 8.50 14.12 2.91
C VAL A 97 8.63 12.69 3.42
N MET A 98 9.19 11.78 2.61
CA MET A 98 9.46 10.40 3.02
C MET A 98 10.45 10.38 4.20
N ALA A 99 11.54 11.14 4.13
CA ALA A 99 12.55 11.23 5.19
C ALA A 99 11.93 11.77 6.49
N GLN A 100 11.26 12.91 6.42
CA GLN A 100 10.60 13.52 7.58
C GLN A 100 9.60 12.58 8.24
N ARG A 101 8.74 11.94 7.45
CA ARG A 101 7.74 10.98 7.97
C ARG A 101 8.40 9.75 8.58
N ALA A 102 9.43 9.20 7.94
CA ALA A 102 10.14 8.05 8.45
C ALA A 102 10.82 8.36 9.79
N MET A 103 11.52 9.48 9.90
CA MET A 103 12.14 9.94 11.15
C MET A 103 11.11 10.19 12.25
N ALA A 104 9.99 10.82 11.92
CA ALA A 104 8.92 11.08 12.90
C ALA A 104 8.30 9.79 13.46
N VAL A 105 8.18 8.74 12.64
CA VAL A 105 7.59 7.46 13.03
C VAL A 105 8.59 6.59 13.80
N THR A 106 9.86 6.56 13.35
CA THR A 106 10.88 5.65 13.90
C THR A 106 11.67 6.26 15.08
N GLY A 107 11.68 7.60 15.19
CA GLY A 107 12.53 8.31 16.14
C GLY A 107 14.01 8.39 15.71
N ALA A 108 14.35 7.95 14.49
CA ALA A 108 15.71 8.04 13.97
C ALA A 108 16.19 9.50 13.90
N THR A 109 17.45 9.73 14.25
CA THR A 109 18.06 11.08 14.34
C THR A 109 19.14 11.33 13.30
N ASP A 110 19.65 10.28 12.62
CA ASP A 110 20.63 10.41 11.56
C ASP A 110 19.95 10.73 10.23
N GLU A 111 19.72 12.02 9.99
CA GLU A 111 19.06 12.53 8.78
C GLU A 111 19.84 12.13 7.50
N TYR A 112 21.17 12.13 7.55
CA TYR A 112 22.00 11.77 6.41
C TYR A 112 21.78 10.30 6.01
N GLN A 113 21.81 9.39 6.98
CA GLN A 113 21.57 7.97 6.75
C GLN A 113 20.14 7.73 6.25
N VAL A 114 19.14 8.38 6.86
CA VAL A 114 17.73 8.26 6.43
C VAL A 114 17.55 8.76 4.99
N THR A 115 18.20 9.87 4.62
CA THR A 115 18.14 10.37 3.23
C THR A 115 18.72 9.38 2.23
N GLN A 116 19.85 8.73 2.55
CA GLN A 116 20.41 7.67 1.71
C GLN A 116 19.47 6.45 1.60
N MET A 117 18.81 6.08 2.69
CA MET A 117 17.81 5.00 2.68
C MET A 117 16.61 5.33 1.79
N VAL A 118 16.13 6.58 1.82
CA VAL A 118 15.07 7.08 0.94
C VAL A 118 15.49 6.99 -0.53
N GLU A 119 16.72 7.40 -0.86
CA GLU A 119 17.25 7.31 -2.23
C GLU A 119 17.25 5.87 -2.74
N VAL A 120 17.71 4.93 -1.93
CA VAL A 120 17.69 3.49 -2.27
C VAL A 120 16.26 3.00 -2.51
N VAL A 121 15.32 3.31 -1.62
CA VAL A 121 13.91 2.88 -1.75
C VAL A 121 13.27 3.46 -3.01
N ASN A 122 13.49 4.74 -3.32
CA ASN A 122 12.96 5.36 -4.53
C ASN A 122 13.55 4.75 -5.79
N THR A 123 14.87 4.56 -5.83
CA THR A 123 15.56 3.94 -6.97
C THR A 123 15.09 2.51 -7.20
N MET A 124 14.92 1.74 -6.13
CA MET A 124 14.38 0.37 -6.22
C MET A 124 12.94 0.35 -6.71
N SER A 125 12.09 1.22 -6.19
CA SER A 125 10.69 1.34 -6.61
C SER A 125 10.58 1.69 -8.10
N GLU A 126 11.41 2.63 -8.57
CA GLU A 126 11.48 2.96 -10.00
C GLU A 126 11.99 1.78 -10.85
N TYR A 127 13.02 1.09 -10.38
CA TYR A 127 13.56 -0.08 -11.08
C TYR A 127 12.48 -1.15 -11.23
N MET A 128 11.79 -1.49 -10.14
CA MET A 128 10.71 -2.47 -10.15
C MET A 128 9.62 -2.08 -11.14
N ARG A 129 9.17 -0.82 -11.11
CA ARG A 129 8.15 -0.30 -12.04
C ARG A 129 8.60 -0.40 -13.50
N LYS A 130 9.84 -0.01 -13.81
CA LYS A 130 10.38 -0.02 -15.18
C LYS A 130 10.57 -1.43 -15.74
N ASN A 131 10.85 -2.40 -14.87
CA ASN A 131 11.08 -3.80 -15.25
C ASN A 131 9.86 -4.71 -15.06
N GLY A 132 8.72 -4.15 -14.67
CA GLY A 132 7.47 -4.91 -14.50
C GLY A 132 7.52 -5.90 -13.35
N ILE A 133 8.30 -5.65 -12.30
CA ILE A 133 8.35 -6.48 -11.09
C ILE A 133 7.12 -6.14 -10.25
N THR A 134 6.17 -7.08 -10.17
CA THR A 134 4.87 -6.89 -9.51
C THR A 134 4.60 -7.87 -8.37
N ASP A 135 5.50 -8.81 -8.14
CA ASP A 135 5.39 -9.86 -7.12
C ASP A 135 5.88 -9.45 -5.73
N GLY A 136 6.30 -8.18 -5.58
CA GLY A 136 6.79 -7.65 -4.32
C GLY A 136 6.50 -6.16 -4.12
N THR A 137 7.12 -5.58 -3.10
CA THR A 137 6.87 -4.19 -2.72
C THR A 137 8.14 -3.50 -2.22
N CYS A 138 8.31 -2.24 -2.61
CA CYS A 138 9.32 -1.35 -2.08
C CYS A 138 8.73 0.06 -1.97
N GLY A 139 8.52 0.56 -0.74
CA GLY A 139 7.89 1.85 -0.52
C GLY A 139 8.02 2.33 0.92
N MET A 140 7.15 3.23 1.32
CA MET A 140 7.22 3.91 2.63
C MET A 140 7.23 2.95 3.82
N ARG A 141 6.42 1.88 3.77
CA ARG A 141 6.38 0.85 4.83
C ARG A 141 7.72 0.11 4.92
N SER A 142 8.28 -0.28 3.77
CA SER A 142 9.59 -0.96 3.71
C SER A 142 10.71 -0.07 4.22
N LEU A 143 10.67 1.23 3.94
CA LEU A 143 11.61 2.23 4.47
C LEU A 143 11.54 2.30 6.00
N ILE A 144 10.36 2.43 6.57
CA ILE A 144 10.15 2.47 8.03
C ILE A 144 10.68 1.19 8.69
N ASP A 145 10.35 0.02 8.13
CA ASP A 145 10.83 -1.26 8.62
C ASP A 145 12.37 -1.35 8.57
N TRP A 146 12.97 -0.83 7.49
CA TRP A 146 14.42 -0.81 7.34
C TRP A 146 15.11 0.08 8.37
N ILE A 147 14.63 1.30 8.56
CA ILE A 147 15.16 2.22 9.57
C ILE A 147 15.01 1.61 10.97
N THR A 148 13.83 1.11 11.32
CA THR A 148 13.57 0.48 12.61
C THR A 148 14.51 -0.70 12.86
N SER A 149 14.70 -1.57 11.86
CA SER A 149 15.64 -2.68 11.96
C SER A 149 17.10 -2.21 12.11
N THR A 150 17.46 -1.12 11.46
CA THR A 150 18.80 -0.53 11.55
C THR A 150 19.07 0.04 12.93
N GLU A 151 18.11 0.74 13.54
CA GLU A 151 18.22 1.24 14.91
C GLU A 151 18.47 0.10 15.93
N ILE A 152 17.87 -1.07 15.68
CA ILE A 152 18.03 -2.23 16.56
C ILE A 152 19.38 -2.94 16.33
N THR A 153 19.79 -3.11 15.07
CA THR A 153 20.94 -3.95 14.70
C THR A 153 22.26 -3.19 14.62
N GLY A 154 22.20 -1.87 14.40
CA GLY A 154 23.35 -1.04 14.08
C GLY A 154 23.96 -1.31 12.69
N ASP A 155 23.31 -2.14 11.86
CA ASP A 155 23.83 -2.55 10.54
C ASP A 155 22.77 -2.30 9.44
N PRO A 156 22.84 -1.16 8.75
CA PRO A 156 21.89 -0.79 7.72
C PRO A 156 21.92 -1.76 6.52
N TYR A 157 23.08 -2.26 6.14
CA TYR A 157 23.18 -3.20 5.02
C TYR A 157 22.47 -4.53 5.32
N ARG A 158 22.79 -5.13 6.46
CA ARG A 158 22.18 -6.39 6.89
C ARG A 158 20.67 -6.24 7.09
N SER A 159 20.22 -5.13 7.66
CA SER A 159 18.80 -4.81 7.83
C SER A 159 18.08 -4.70 6.50
N ALA A 160 18.69 -4.06 5.49
CA ALA A 160 18.14 -3.93 4.15
C ALA A 160 17.85 -5.27 3.48
N LEU A 161 18.74 -6.25 3.65
CA LEU A 161 18.55 -7.59 3.04
C LEU A 161 17.23 -8.23 3.45
N SER A 162 16.79 -8.01 4.68
CA SER A 162 15.56 -8.60 5.23
C SER A 162 14.32 -7.74 5.02
N THR A 163 14.47 -6.41 5.10
CA THR A 163 13.34 -5.47 5.13
C THR A 163 12.94 -4.93 3.77
N ILE A 164 13.89 -4.83 2.83
CA ILE A 164 13.63 -4.33 1.48
C ILE A 164 13.94 -5.35 0.37
N ILE A 165 15.15 -5.93 0.33
CA ILE A 165 15.54 -6.82 -0.78
C ILE A 165 14.61 -8.03 -0.89
N ARG A 166 14.34 -8.74 0.21
CA ARG A 166 13.47 -9.92 0.21
C ARG A 166 11.99 -9.60 -0.03
N LYS A 167 11.58 -8.34 0.24
CA LYS A 167 10.19 -7.90 -0.01
C LYS A 167 9.99 -7.36 -1.42
N ALA A 168 11.06 -6.97 -2.10
CA ALA A 168 10.97 -6.36 -3.42
C ALA A 168 10.53 -7.34 -4.51
N THR A 169 10.94 -8.59 -4.42
CA THR A 169 10.54 -9.64 -5.38
C THR A 169 10.80 -11.03 -4.81
N SER A 170 10.14 -12.05 -5.34
CA SER A 170 10.42 -13.46 -5.06
C SER A 170 11.54 -14.03 -5.96
N ASP A 171 11.83 -13.38 -7.10
CA ASP A 171 12.86 -13.79 -8.04
C ASP A 171 14.28 -13.53 -7.50
N GLU A 172 15.15 -14.55 -7.59
CA GLU A 172 16.52 -14.45 -7.05
C GLU A 172 17.44 -13.59 -7.91
N GLU A 173 17.28 -13.57 -9.23
CA GLU A 173 18.11 -12.79 -10.16
C GLU A 173 17.81 -11.30 -9.99
N ASP A 174 16.53 -10.96 -9.91
CA ASP A 174 16.10 -9.60 -9.62
C ASP A 174 16.58 -9.12 -8.25
N ARG A 175 16.49 -9.97 -7.20
CA ARG A 175 17.02 -9.65 -5.87
C ARG A 175 18.51 -9.35 -5.91
N GLU A 176 19.29 -10.18 -6.58
CA GLU A 176 20.74 -9.99 -6.70
C GLU A 176 21.05 -8.72 -7.47
N THR A 177 20.30 -8.42 -8.51
CA THR A 177 20.42 -7.19 -9.29
C THR A 177 20.12 -5.96 -8.41
N LEU A 178 18.99 -5.92 -7.73
CA LEU A 178 18.63 -4.83 -6.81
C LEU A 178 19.67 -4.63 -5.72
N LYS A 179 20.17 -5.72 -5.16
CA LYS A 179 21.20 -5.68 -4.12
C LYS A 179 22.50 -5.08 -4.64
N THR A 180 23.02 -5.61 -5.75
CA THR A 180 24.37 -5.26 -6.24
C THR A 180 24.41 -3.91 -6.93
N THR A 181 23.34 -3.51 -7.63
CA THR A 181 23.30 -2.27 -8.41
C THR A 181 22.79 -1.06 -7.63
N ILE A 182 21.93 -1.26 -6.63
CA ILE A 182 21.27 -0.16 -5.91
C ILE A 182 21.70 -0.07 -4.45
N LEU A 183 21.66 -1.19 -3.71
CA LEU A 183 21.97 -1.17 -2.28
C LEU A 183 23.48 -1.11 -1.99
N GLU A 184 24.26 -1.96 -2.60
CA GLU A 184 25.68 -2.11 -2.29
C GLU A 184 26.54 -0.87 -2.57
N PRO A 185 26.29 -0.08 -3.62
CA PRO A 185 27.06 1.13 -3.85
C PRO A 185 27.01 2.14 -2.69
N ILE A 186 25.92 2.12 -1.91
CA ILE A 186 25.69 3.06 -0.80
C ILE A 186 25.99 2.40 0.55
N PHE A 187 25.53 1.19 0.78
CA PHE A 187 25.54 0.54 2.09
C PHE A 187 26.42 -0.70 2.22
N ALA A 188 27.12 -1.16 1.16
CA ALA A 188 28.00 -2.31 1.30
C ALA A 188 29.05 -2.10 2.40
N PRO A 189 29.30 -3.09 3.26
CA PRO A 189 30.37 -2.99 4.23
C PRO A 189 31.69 -2.77 3.51
N LYS A 190 32.40 -1.68 3.84
CA LYS A 190 33.73 -1.42 3.28
C LYS A 190 34.60 -2.62 3.59
N ARG A 191 35.05 -3.36 2.56
CA ARG A 191 36.01 -4.43 2.72
C ARG A 191 37.21 -3.86 3.48
N ARG A 192 37.44 -4.32 4.73
CA ARG A 192 38.68 -4.04 5.41
C ARG A 192 39.79 -4.56 4.48
N ARG A 193 40.56 -3.65 3.89
CA ARG A 193 41.81 -4.05 3.25
C ARG A 193 42.65 -4.74 4.33
N ALA A 194 42.85 -6.03 4.15
CA ALA A 194 43.86 -6.76 4.95
C ALA A 194 45.18 -6.03 4.73
N SER A 195 45.68 -5.39 5.75
CA SER A 195 47.02 -4.81 5.82
C SER A 195 48.04 -5.91 6.12
#